data_134563c264d2626301cf7b571ec22022
#
_entry.id   134563c264d2626301cf7b571ec22022
#
_cell.length_a   1.000
_cell.length_b   1.000
_cell.length_c   1.000
_cell.angle_alpha   90.00
_cell.angle_beta   90.00
_cell.angle_gamma   90.00
#
_symmetry.space_group_name_H-M   'P 1'
#
loop_
_entity.id
_entity.type
_entity.pdbx_description
1 polymer ?
#
loop_
_entity_poly.entity_id
_entity_poly.type
_entity_poly.pdbx_seq_one_letter_code
_entity_poly.pdbx_strand_id
1 'polypeptide(L)'
;MDRETLFDSLALSYRGEYVILFVGKLAAFKGVDTLLRTARRYERLADREFITLVAGDGEERESLSELHKQLGLRNTFFLGNQKQDELRRLYNAADVFVMPSRREPFGLVALEAMACGLPVVGSNEGGLPEFINSQVGTLVSPEDEEAFCAAILNELTRHHTEPERRDIIAHYASSNFAQAQFVAKLEQVYQRAVRAFSG
;
A
#
# COMPACT_ATOMS: atom_id res chain seq x y z
N MET A 1 -4.29 -8.36 17.77
CA MET A 1 -5.42 -9.10 17.15
C MET A 1 -4.79 -9.91 16.06
N ASP A 2 -5.07 -11.22 16.03
CA ASP A 2 -4.61 -12.09 14.97
C ASP A 2 -5.40 -11.86 13.66
N ARG A 3 -4.89 -12.37 12.55
CA ARG A 3 -5.51 -12.24 11.23
C ARG A 3 -6.91 -12.87 11.20
N GLU A 4 -7.09 -14.03 11.81
CA GLU A 4 -8.37 -14.74 11.82
C GLU A 4 -9.48 -13.86 12.40
N THR A 5 -9.26 -13.27 13.57
CA THR A 5 -10.23 -12.34 14.20
C THR A 5 -10.56 -11.13 13.30
N LEU A 6 -9.59 -10.59 12.56
CA LEU A 6 -9.85 -9.50 11.63
C LEU A 6 -10.74 -9.97 10.47
N PHE A 7 -10.39 -11.09 9.84
CA PHE A 7 -11.15 -11.61 8.70
C PHE A 7 -12.57 -12.04 9.11
N ASP A 8 -12.75 -12.60 10.30
CA ASP A 8 -14.07 -12.88 10.87
C ASP A 8 -14.90 -11.60 11.01
N SER A 9 -14.29 -10.50 11.49
CA SER A 9 -14.98 -9.20 11.61
C SER A 9 -15.38 -8.60 10.26
N LEU A 10 -14.69 -8.97 9.19
CA LEU A 10 -15.01 -8.59 7.81
C LEU A 10 -15.98 -9.55 7.13
N ALA A 11 -16.43 -10.61 7.81
CA ALA A 11 -17.19 -11.73 7.26
C ALA A 11 -16.49 -12.40 6.05
N LEU A 12 -15.17 -12.48 6.09
CA LEU A 12 -14.32 -13.12 5.08
C LEU A 12 -13.66 -14.37 5.67
N SER A 13 -13.56 -15.42 4.86
CA SER A 13 -12.77 -16.62 5.25
C SER A 13 -11.29 -16.35 5.04
N TYR A 14 -10.46 -16.76 6.02
CA TYR A 14 -9.01 -16.71 5.93
C TYR A 14 -8.43 -18.10 6.25
N ARG A 15 -7.56 -18.62 5.39
CA ARG A 15 -6.97 -19.96 5.49
C ARG A 15 -5.44 -19.93 5.35
N GLY A 16 -4.83 -18.76 5.49
CA GLY A 16 -3.39 -18.57 5.32
C GLY A 16 -2.99 -17.94 3.98
N GLU A 17 -3.94 -17.32 3.27
CA GLU A 17 -3.69 -16.62 2.02
C GLU A 17 -2.74 -15.42 2.21
N TYR A 18 -2.05 -15.03 1.15
CA TYR A 18 -1.32 -13.76 1.10
C TYR A 18 -2.30 -12.60 1.01
N VAL A 19 -2.12 -11.61 1.86
CA VAL A 19 -3.02 -10.44 1.96
C VAL A 19 -2.38 -9.23 1.29
N ILE A 20 -2.99 -8.78 0.20
CA ILE A 20 -2.60 -7.60 -0.57
C ILE A 20 -3.58 -6.48 -0.20
N LEU A 21 -3.06 -5.32 0.18
CA LEU A 21 -3.88 -4.19 0.65
C LEU A 21 -3.68 -2.95 -0.22
N PHE A 22 -4.79 -2.34 -0.58
CA PHE A 22 -4.89 -0.96 -1.07
C PHE A 22 -5.72 -0.13 -0.10
N VAL A 23 -5.29 1.10 0.17
CA VAL A 23 -6.05 2.10 0.95
C VAL A 23 -6.05 3.42 0.19
N GLY A 24 -7.23 3.99 -0.04
CA GLY A 24 -7.32 5.29 -0.67
C GLY A 24 -8.68 5.59 -1.29
N LYS A 25 -8.84 6.84 -1.76
CA LYS A 25 -10.03 7.24 -2.52
C LYS A 25 -10.11 6.45 -3.83
N LEU A 26 -11.30 5.96 -4.18
CA LEU A 26 -11.55 5.29 -5.45
C LEU A 26 -11.75 6.34 -6.56
N ALA A 27 -10.64 6.85 -7.07
CA ALA A 27 -10.58 7.85 -8.14
C ALA A 27 -9.67 7.35 -9.27
N ALA A 28 -9.92 7.75 -10.49
CA ALA A 28 -9.22 7.27 -11.68
C ALA A 28 -7.69 7.39 -11.58
N PHE A 29 -7.20 8.48 -10.96
CA PHE A 29 -5.75 8.69 -10.79
C PHE A 29 -5.11 7.78 -9.72
N LYS A 30 -5.89 7.05 -8.92
CA LYS A 30 -5.39 6.10 -7.93
C LYS A 30 -5.08 4.71 -8.49
N GLY A 31 -5.49 4.43 -9.74
CA GLY A 31 -5.07 3.24 -10.48
C GLY A 31 -5.61 1.92 -9.92
N VAL A 32 -6.75 1.92 -9.21
CA VAL A 32 -7.33 0.69 -8.66
C VAL A 32 -7.73 -0.30 -9.77
N ASP A 33 -8.07 0.18 -10.95
CA ASP A 33 -8.28 -0.65 -12.14
C ASP A 33 -7.02 -1.43 -12.53
N THR A 34 -5.83 -0.82 -12.45
CA THR A 34 -4.54 -1.52 -12.63
C THR A 34 -4.37 -2.62 -11.57
N LEU A 35 -4.70 -2.34 -10.28
CA LEU A 35 -4.65 -3.35 -9.23
C LEU A 35 -5.60 -4.52 -9.52
N LEU A 36 -6.83 -4.27 -9.96
CA LEU A 36 -7.79 -5.34 -10.30
C LEU A 36 -7.29 -6.21 -11.45
N ARG A 37 -6.70 -5.61 -12.49
CA ARG A 37 -6.11 -6.35 -13.61
C ARG A 37 -4.88 -7.16 -13.17
N THR A 38 -4.07 -6.59 -12.29
CA THR A 38 -2.94 -7.30 -11.65
C THR A 38 -3.45 -8.46 -10.80
N ALA A 39 -4.53 -8.27 -10.02
CA ALA A 39 -5.15 -9.32 -9.22
C ALA A 39 -5.59 -10.51 -10.08
N ARG A 40 -6.15 -10.24 -11.27
CA ARG A 40 -6.49 -11.30 -12.22
C ARG A 40 -5.30 -12.16 -12.66
N ARG A 41 -4.08 -11.61 -12.64
CA ARG A 41 -2.87 -12.35 -12.99
C ARG A 41 -2.45 -13.28 -11.87
N TYR A 42 -2.29 -12.78 -10.64
CA TYR A 42 -1.81 -13.63 -9.54
C TYR A 42 -2.89 -14.59 -9.01
N GLU A 43 -4.19 -14.27 -9.07
CA GLU A 43 -5.26 -15.21 -8.71
C GLU A 43 -5.31 -16.47 -9.61
N ARG A 44 -4.63 -16.47 -10.77
CA ARG A 44 -4.50 -17.61 -11.66
C ARG A 44 -3.30 -18.51 -11.35
N LEU A 45 -2.42 -18.08 -10.44
CA LEU A 45 -1.28 -18.90 -10.05
C LEU A 45 -1.77 -20.04 -9.15
N ALA A 46 -1.49 -21.27 -9.58
CA ALA A 46 -2.04 -22.47 -8.94
C ALA A 46 -1.37 -22.87 -7.62
N ASP A 47 -0.22 -22.30 -7.32
CA ASP A 47 0.64 -22.68 -6.20
C ASP A 47 0.44 -21.83 -4.95
N ARG A 48 -0.36 -20.76 -5.03
CA ARG A 48 -0.58 -19.80 -3.93
C ARG A 48 -2.01 -19.26 -3.94
N GLU A 49 -2.51 -18.96 -2.76
CA GLU A 49 -3.80 -18.30 -2.58
C GLU A 49 -3.58 -16.84 -2.13
N PHE A 50 -4.39 -15.92 -2.65
CA PHE A 50 -4.29 -14.48 -2.43
C PHE A 50 -5.63 -13.90 -2.06
N ILE A 51 -5.63 -12.93 -1.16
CA ILE A 51 -6.76 -12.05 -0.85
C ILE A 51 -6.33 -10.62 -1.14
N THR A 52 -7.13 -9.89 -1.91
CA THR A 52 -6.92 -8.47 -2.17
C THR A 52 -8.00 -7.67 -1.44
N LEU A 53 -7.58 -6.78 -0.56
CA LEU A 53 -8.45 -5.87 0.19
C LEU A 53 -8.33 -4.46 -0.36
N VAL A 54 -9.45 -3.88 -0.77
CA VAL A 54 -9.54 -2.51 -1.29
C VAL A 54 -10.35 -1.67 -0.30
N ALA A 55 -9.65 -0.91 0.54
CA ALA A 55 -10.24 -0.03 1.55
C ALA A 55 -10.35 1.40 1.03
N GLY A 56 -11.55 1.92 0.98
CA GLY A 56 -11.88 3.25 0.51
C GLY A 56 -13.14 3.29 -0.33
N ASP A 57 -13.54 4.50 -0.71
CA ASP A 57 -14.71 4.78 -1.54
C ASP A 57 -14.42 5.96 -2.47
N GLY A 58 -15.25 6.19 -3.48
CA GLY A 58 -15.11 7.29 -4.42
C GLY A 58 -15.92 7.12 -5.69
N GLU A 59 -15.75 8.09 -6.59
CA GLU A 59 -16.47 8.18 -7.85
C GLU A 59 -16.32 6.97 -8.77
N GLU A 60 -15.20 6.24 -8.67
CA GLU A 60 -14.93 5.04 -9.49
C GLU A 60 -15.49 3.74 -8.89
N ARG A 61 -16.23 3.81 -7.77
CA ARG A 61 -16.73 2.60 -7.09
C ARG A 61 -17.56 1.69 -8.00
N GLU A 62 -18.47 2.25 -8.79
CA GLU A 62 -19.35 1.49 -9.68
C GLU A 62 -18.57 0.88 -10.85
N SER A 63 -17.74 1.69 -11.54
CA SER A 63 -16.92 1.25 -12.66
C SER A 63 -15.93 0.16 -12.26
N LEU A 64 -15.31 0.28 -11.08
CA LEU A 64 -14.41 -0.73 -10.52
C LEU A 64 -15.16 -2.01 -10.13
N SER A 65 -16.39 -1.90 -9.61
CA SER A 65 -17.21 -3.07 -9.30
C SER A 65 -17.62 -3.83 -10.57
N GLU A 66 -17.91 -3.13 -11.64
CA GLU A 66 -18.19 -3.75 -12.94
C GLU A 66 -16.95 -4.41 -13.52
N LEU A 67 -15.80 -3.74 -13.49
CA LEU A 67 -14.52 -4.31 -13.91
C LEU A 67 -14.17 -5.58 -13.11
N HIS A 68 -14.37 -5.56 -11.79
CA HIS A 68 -14.17 -6.71 -10.90
C HIS A 68 -14.98 -7.93 -11.38
N LYS A 69 -16.27 -7.74 -11.71
CA LYS A 69 -17.14 -8.80 -12.23
C LYS A 69 -16.66 -9.29 -13.59
N GLN A 70 -16.32 -8.39 -14.52
CA GLN A 70 -15.82 -8.72 -15.85
C GLN A 70 -14.52 -9.55 -15.79
N LEU A 71 -13.63 -9.22 -14.85
CA LEU A 71 -12.40 -9.95 -14.62
C LEU A 71 -12.63 -11.30 -13.94
N GLY A 72 -13.80 -11.52 -13.34
CA GLY A 72 -14.15 -12.74 -12.61
C GLY A 72 -13.26 -12.96 -11.39
N LEU A 73 -12.91 -11.89 -10.67
CA LEU A 73 -12.14 -11.95 -9.44
C LEU A 73 -12.96 -12.59 -8.33
N ARG A 74 -12.33 -13.47 -7.54
CA ARG A 74 -13.01 -14.22 -6.47
C ARG A 74 -12.56 -13.82 -5.09
N ASN A 75 -11.30 -13.42 -4.96
CA ASN A 75 -10.64 -13.12 -3.70
C ASN A 75 -10.25 -11.65 -3.59
N THR A 76 -10.96 -10.77 -4.28
CA THR A 76 -10.78 -9.32 -4.20
C THR A 76 -12.02 -8.69 -3.59
N PHE A 77 -11.87 -7.97 -2.47
CA PHE A 77 -12.95 -7.45 -1.65
C PHE A 77 -12.85 -5.95 -1.47
N PHE A 78 -13.93 -5.25 -1.76
CA PHE A 78 -14.06 -3.82 -1.48
C PHE A 78 -14.66 -3.60 -0.11
N LEU A 79 -13.92 -2.98 0.78
CA LEU A 79 -14.32 -2.79 2.18
C LEU A 79 -15.07 -1.47 2.44
N GLY A 80 -15.13 -0.56 1.44
CA GLY A 80 -15.66 0.79 1.66
C GLY A 80 -14.73 1.64 2.53
N ASN A 81 -15.25 2.77 3.02
CA ASN A 81 -14.49 3.64 3.91
C ASN A 81 -14.26 2.96 5.27
N GLN A 82 -13.00 3.00 5.72
CA GLN A 82 -12.58 2.42 6.99
C GLN A 82 -12.15 3.52 7.96
N LYS A 83 -12.40 3.33 9.25
CA LYS A 83 -11.90 4.22 10.30
C LYS A 83 -10.42 3.98 10.56
N GLN A 84 -9.74 4.95 11.17
CA GLN A 84 -8.30 4.88 11.42
C GLN A 84 -7.88 3.62 12.20
N ASP A 85 -8.65 3.21 13.20
CA ASP A 85 -8.35 1.99 13.97
C ASP A 85 -8.49 0.72 13.12
N GLU A 86 -9.46 0.67 12.19
CA GLU A 86 -9.64 -0.42 11.25
C GLU A 86 -8.52 -0.44 10.19
N LEU A 87 -8.14 0.73 9.67
CA LEU A 87 -6.99 0.83 8.76
C LEU A 87 -5.72 0.30 9.39
N ARG A 88 -5.46 0.66 10.65
CA ARG A 88 -4.31 0.14 11.39
C ARG A 88 -4.31 -1.38 11.51
N ARG A 89 -5.48 -1.99 11.70
CA ARG A 89 -5.63 -3.45 11.74
C ARG A 89 -5.35 -4.06 10.37
N LEU A 90 -5.87 -3.46 9.29
CA LEU A 90 -5.64 -3.90 7.92
C LEU A 90 -4.15 -3.84 7.55
N TYR A 91 -3.46 -2.73 7.86
CA TYR A 91 -2.01 -2.62 7.65
C TYR A 91 -1.22 -3.70 8.39
N ASN A 92 -1.58 -4.01 9.64
CA ASN A 92 -0.89 -5.05 10.41
C ASN A 92 -1.19 -6.47 9.91
N ALA A 93 -2.34 -6.70 9.30
CA ALA A 93 -2.75 -7.99 8.77
C ALA A 93 -2.29 -8.26 7.34
N ALA A 94 -1.91 -7.23 6.59
CA ALA A 94 -1.46 -7.38 5.23
C ALA A 94 0.00 -7.87 5.13
N ASP A 95 0.36 -8.40 3.97
CA ASP A 95 1.72 -8.84 3.61
C ASP A 95 2.41 -7.86 2.67
N VAL A 96 1.63 -7.14 1.86
CA VAL A 96 2.12 -6.10 0.95
C VAL A 96 1.07 -5.01 0.76
N PHE A 97 1.53 -3.76 0.70
CA PHE A 97 0.71 -2.61 0.36
C PHE A 97 0.93 -2.24 -1.11
N VAL A 98 -0.16 -2.03 -1.87
CA VAL A 98 -0.07 -1.71 -3.30
C VAL A 98 -0.67 -0.34 -3.58
N MET A 99 0.08 0.51 -4.28
CA MET A 99 -0.31 1.88 -4.62
C MET A 99 -0.02 2.20 -6.09
N PRO A 100 -0.89 1.78 -7.04
CA PRO A 100 -0.68 1.92 -8.47
C PRO A 100 -1.12 3.28 -9.01
N SER A 101 -0.91 4.34 -8.23
CA SER A 101 -1.39 5.67 -8.54
C SER A 101 -0.72 6.26 -9.78
N ARG A 102 -1.51 6.75 -10.73
CA ARG A 102 -1.06 7.52 -11.91
C ARG A 102 -0.60 8.93 -11.54
N ARG A 103 -1.09 9.43 -10.41
CA ARG A 103 -0.70 10.72 -9.83
C ARG A 103 -0.82 10.63 -8.32
N GLU A 104 0.30 10.73 -7.64
CA GLU A 104 0.36 10.72 -6.18
C GLU A 104 1.20 11.89 -5.68
N PRO A 105 0.59 12.92 -5.07
CA PRO A 105 1.36 14.08 -4.59
C PRO A 105 2.41 13.71 -3.53
N PHE A 106 2.08 12.82 -2.59
CA PHE A 106 2.99 12.47 -1.51
C PHE A 106 2.93 10.99 -1.11
N GLY A 107 1.74 10.43 -0.87
CA GLY A 107 1.58 9.00 -0.50
C GLY A 107 1.55 8.74 1.00
N LEU A 108 0.80 9.54 1.77
CA LEU A 108 0.67 9.36 3.24
C LEU A 108 0.26 7.94 3.64
N VAL A 109 -0.67 7.33 2.91
CA VAL A 109 -1.13 5.94 3.18
C VAL A 109 -0.02 4.90 2.97
N ALA A 110 0.95 5.17 2.08
CA ALA A 110 2.13 4.32 1.93
C ALA A 110 3.06 4.46 3.13
N LEU A 111 3.25 5.67 3.67
CA LEU A 111 4.00 5.87 4.91
C LEU A 111 3.32 5.24 6.12
N GLU A 112 1.99 5.28 6.21
CA GLU A 112 1.22 4.57 7.23
C GLU A 112 1.43 3.06 7.16
N ALA A 113 1.39 2.49 5.94
CA ALA A 113 1.69 1.08 5.69
C ALA A 113 3.12 0.72 6.13
N MET A 114 4.11 1.53 5.73
CA MET A 114 5.52 1.35 6.12
C MET A 114 5.72 1.48 7.63
N ALA A 115 5.01 2.38 8.30
CA ALA A 115 5.07 2.51 9.77
C ALA A 115 4.55 1.25 10.49
N CYS A 116 3.69 0.46 9.83
CA CYS A 116 3.26 -0.87 10.26
C CYS A 116 4.19 -2.01 9.77
N GLY A 117 5.33 -1.68 9.16
CA GLY A 117 6.31 -2.64 8.66
C GLY A 117 5.93 -3.30 7.33
N LEU A 118 4.99 -2.72 6.59
CA LEU A 118 4.49 -3.29 5.35
C LEU A 118 5.35 -2.84 4.16
N PRO A 119 5.87 -3.76 3.32
CA PRO A 119 6.54 -3.38 2.09
C PRO A 119 5.54 -2.75 1.11
N VAL A 120 6.01 -1.78 0.32
CA VAL A 120 5.15 -1.05 -0.63
C VAL A 120 5.53 -1.39 -2.07
N VAL A 121 4.54 -1.80 -2.86
CA VAL A 121 4.64 -1.83 -4.32
C VAL A 121 3.90 -0.63 -4.86
N GLY A 122 4.62 0.36 -5.36
CA GLY A 122 4.05 1.62 -5.82
C GLY A 122 4.40 1.96 -7.26
N SER A 123 3.70 2.94 -7.83
CA SER A 123 4.09 3.51 -9.11
C SER A 123 5.33 4.41 -8.95
N ASN A 124 6.18 4.46 -9.97
CA ASN A 124 7.35 5.36 -10.01
C ASN A 124 6.98 6.80 -10.39
N GLU A 125 5.79 7.26 -9.98
CA GLU A 125 5.23 8.56 -10.29
C GLU A 125 4.95 9.38 -9.03
N GLY A 126 5.01 10.71 -9.19
CA GLY A 126 4.72 11.65 -8.10
C GLY A 126 5.70 11.60 -6.96
N GLY A 127 5.22 11.62 -5.71
CA GLY A 127 6.03 11.66 -4.50
C GLY A 127 6.56 10.31 -4.02
N LEU A 128 6.08 9.18 -4.55
CA LEU A 128 6.51 7.85 -4.08
C LEU A 128 8.01 7.59 -4.25
N PRO A 129 8.66 8.00 -5.37
CA PRO A 129 10.10 7.84 -5.54
C PRO A 129 10.97 8.60 -4.54
N GLU A 130 10.42 9.58 -3.82
CA GLU A 130 11.16 10.36 -2.83
C GLU A 130 11.47 9.56 -1.55
N PHE A 131 10.68 8.51 -1.27
CA PHE A 131 10.84 7.75 -0.02
C PHE A 131 10.78 6.22 -0.18
N ILE A 132 10.30 5.69 -1.31
CA ILE A 132 10.33 4.25 -1.56
C ILE A 132 11.64 3.90 -2.27
N ASN A 133 12.42 3.01 -1.67
CA ASN A 133 13.64 2.44 -2.20
C ASN A 133 13.63 0.91 -2.04
N SER A 134 14.64 0.22 -2.53
CA SER A 134 14.73 -1.25 -2.51
C SER A 134 14.72 -1.89 -1.11
N GLN A 135 14.95 -1.13 -0.07
CA GLN A 135 14.87 -1.60 1.32
C GLN A 135 13.42 -1.73 1.79
N VAL A 136 12.54 -0.83 1.35
CA VAL A 136 11.17 -0.69 1.86
C VAL A 136 10.11 -1.07 0.84
N GLY A 137 10.47 -1.29 -0.42
CA GLY A 137 9.50 -1.65 -1.44
C GLY A 137 10.05 -1.65 -2.84
N THR A 138 9.16 -1.73 -3.80
CA THR A 138 9.46 -1.76 -5.24
C THR A 138 8.61 -0.72 -5.98
N LEU A 139 9.23 0.06 -6.86
CA LEU A 139 8.55 1.00 -7.75
C LEU A 139 8.50 0.43 -9.17
N VAL A 140 7.34 0.55 -9.80
CA VAL A 140 7.10 0.08 -11.17
C VAL A 140 6.39 1.17 -11.98
N SER A 141 6.39 1.04 -13.31
CA SER A 141 5.65 1.97 -14.18
C SER A 141 4.15 1.87 -13.90
N PRO A 142 3.40 2.99 -13.75
CA PRO A 142 1.95 2.94 -13.66
C PRO A 142 1.38 2.23 -14.90
N GLU A 143 0.28 1.50 -14.73
CA GLU A 143 -0.40 0.73 -15.79
C GLU A 143 0.35 -0.53 -16.27
N ASP A 144 1.56 -0.80 -15.83
CA ASP A 144 2.27 -2.05 -16.13
C ASP A 144 1.82 -3.17 -15.17
N GLU A 145 0.71 -3.83 -15.52
CA GLU A 145 0.11 -4.91 -14.73
C GLU A 145 1.06 -6.09 -14.52
N GLU A 146 1.93 -6.36 -15.48
CA GLU A 146 2.89 -7.45 -15.39
C GLU A 146 4.02 -7.12 -14.41
N ALA A 147 4.56 -5.92 -14.49
CA ALA A 147 5.55 -5.43 -13.54
C ALA A 147 4.98 -5.35 -12.11
N PHE A 148 3.72 -4.88 -11.93
CA PHE A 148 3.05 -4.90 -10.64
C PHE A 148 2.91 -6.31 -10.09
N CYS A 149 2.47 -7.27 -10.92
CA CYS A 149 2.35 -8.68 -10.52
C CYS A 149 3.70 -9.24 -10.07
N ALA A 150 4.76 -9.06 -10.86
CA ALA A 150 6.10 -9.53 -10.54
C ALA A 150 6.64 -8.88 -9.26
N ALA A 151 6.44 -7.57 -9.07
CA ALA A 151 6.87 -6.83 -7.89
C ALA A 151 6.13 -7.32 -6.63
N ILE A 152 4.80 -7.52 -6.69
CA ILE A 152 4.00 -8.04 -5.57
C ILE A 152 4.53 -9.42 -5.16
N LEU A 153 4.70 -10.35 -6.10
CA LEU A 153 5.19 -11.70 -5.81
C LEU A 153 6.60 -11.71 -5.22
N ASN A 154 7.48 -10.82 -5.70
CA ASN A 154 8.81 -10.64 -5.15
C ASN A 154 8.77 -10.11 -3.72
N GLU A 155 7.97 -9.07 -3.45
CA GLU A 155 7.84 -8.51 -2.10
C GLU A 155 7.23 -9.51 -1.11
N LEU A 156 6.24 -10.30 -1.52
CA LEU A 156 5.69 -11.39 -0.72
C LEU A 156 6.73 -12.46 -0.40
N THR A 157 7.57 -12.83 -1.37
CA THR A 157 8.66 -13.80 -1.15
C THR A 157 9.67 -13.25 -0.14
N ARG A 158 10.12 -12.01 -0.30
CA ARG A 158 11.04 -11.34 0.63
C ARG A 158 10.46 -11.20 2.03
N HIS A 159 9.17 -10.90 2.13
CA HIS A 159 8.48 -10.78 3.42
C HIS A 159 8.55 -12.08 4.24
N HIS A 160 8.50 -13.24 3.58
CA HIS A 160 8.60 -14.54 4.24
C HIS A 160 10.04 -15.02 4.48
N THR A 161 10.98 -14.61 3.64
CA THR A 161 12.38 -15.06 3.73
C THR A 161 13.28 -14.14 4.57
N GLU A 162 12.83 -12.90 4.82
CA GLU A 162 13.55 -11.87 5.56
C GLU A 162 12.73 -11.47 6.81
N PRO A 163 12.76 -12.25 7.92
CA PRO A 163 11.88 -12.04 9.08
C PRO A 163 12.02 -10.66 9.75
N GLU A 164 13.24 -10.09 9.73
CA GLU A 164 13.53 -8.75 10.28
C GLU A 164 13.04 -7.60 9.41
N ARG A 165 12.57 -7.87 8.20
CA ARG A 165 12.22 -6.86 7.22
C ARG A 165 11.10 -5.93 7.68
N ARG A 166 10.11 -6.43 8.42
CA ARG A 166 9.03 -5.59 8.96
C ARG A 166 9.59 -4.52 9.91
N ASP A 167 10.51 -4.89 10.77
CA ASP A 167 11.13 -3.97 11.73
C ASP A 167 12.01 -2.94 11.01
N ILE A 168 12.73 -3.36 9.98
CA ILE A 168 13.55 -2.47 9.14
C ILE A 168 12.67 -1.43 8.45
N ILE A 169 11.55 -1.83 7.82
CA ILE A 169 10.63 -0.93 7.14
C ILE A 169 9.98 0.05 8.14
N ALA A 170 9.50 -0.44 9.28
CA ALA A 170 8.89 0.38 10.31
C ALA A 170 9.89 1.39 10.91
N HIS A 171 11.13 0.95 11.15
CA HIS A 171 12.21 1.83 11.60
C HIS A 171 12.55 2.90 10.58
N TYR A 172 12.65 2.54 9.30
CA TYR A 172 12.89 3.50 8.22
C TYR A 172 11.81 4.58 8.17
N ALA A 173 10.53 4.18 8.23
CA ALA A 173 9.40 5.11 8.22
C ALA A 173 9.43 6.04 9.45
N SER A 174 9.60 5.49 10.65
CA SER A 174 9.59 6.28 11.89
C SER A 174 10.80 7.20 12.02
N SER A 175 11.98 6.78 11.54
CA SER A 175 13.21 7.57 11.63
C SER A 175 13.27 8.73 10.63
N ASN A 176 12.59 8.61 9.47
CA ASN A 176 12.69 9.62 8.41
C ASN A 176 11.45 10.51 8.28
N PHE A 177 10.25 9.99 8.63
CA PHE A 177 8.97 10.63 8.31
C PHE A 177 8.05 10.83 9.51
N ALA A 178 8.49 10.55 10.75
CA ALA A 178 7.71 10.89 11.94
C ALA A 178 7.52 12.42 12.03
N GLN A 179 6.38 12.83 12.60
CA GLN A 179 6.02 14.25 12.74
C GLN A 179 7.13 15.08 13.42
N ALA A 180 7.81 14.52 14.42
CA ALA A 180 8.92 15.17 15.10
C ALA A 180 10.08 15.49 14.15
N GLN A 181 10.40 14.59 13.21
CA GLN A 181 11.44 14.78 12.19
C GLN A 181 11.07 15.89 11.20
N PHE A 182 9.80 15.94 10.80
CA PHE A 182 9.30 17.01 9.94
C PHE A 182 9.40 18.37 10.61
N VAL A 183 8.95 18.48 11.86
CA VAL A 183 9.04 19.72 12.66
C VAL A 183 10.49 20.17 12.80
N ALA A 184 11.40 19.28 13.16
CA ALA A 184 12.82 19.62 13.29
C ALA A 184 13.45 20.13 11.97
N LYS A 185 13.10 19.52 10.85
CA LYS A 185 13.56 20.00 9.53
C LYS A 185 12.98 21.39 9.20
N LEU A 186 11.71 21.60 9.49
CA LEU A 186 11.04 22.89 9.26
C LEU A 186 11.66 24.01 10.10
N GLU A 187 11.93 23.77 11.37
CA GLU A 187 12.62 24.71 12.27
C GLU A 187 14.00 25.10 11.71
N GLN A 188 14.77 24.15 11.19
CA GLN A 188 16.07 24.45 10.57
C GLN A 188 15.92 25.35 9.34
N VAL A 189 14.88 25.14 8.51
CA VAL A 189 14.60 26.00 7.34
C VAL A 189 14.27 27.42 7.80
N TYR A 190 13.41 27.59 8.80
CA TYR A 190 13.07 28.89 9.35
C TYR A 190 14.30 29.61 9.94
N GLN A 191 15.12 28.90 10.71
CA GLN A 191 16.34 29.48 11.28
C GLN A 191 17.31 29.96 10.20
N ARG A 192 17.47 29.19 9.10
CA ARG A 192 18.29 29.62 7.95
C ARG A 192 17.72 30.86 7.28
N ALA A 193 16.41 30.89 7.04
CA ALA A 193 15.74 32.03 6.44
C ALA A 193 15.92 33.31 7.31
N VAL A 194 15.67 33.22 8.61
CA VAL A 194 15.85 34.34 9.54
C VAL A 194 17.29 34.88 9.49
N ARG A 195 18.30 34.01 9.55
CA ARG A 195 19.71 34.42 9.45
C ARG A 195 20.03 35.11 8.12
N ALA A 196 19.46 34.65 7.02
CA ALA A 196 19.71 35.22 5.69
C ALA A 196 19.09 36.63 5.51
N PHE A 197 18.01 36.96 6.28
CA PHE A 197 17.34 38.27 6.22
C PHE A 197 17.78 39.22 7.34
N SER A 198 18.59 38.76 8.30
CA SER A 198 19.08 39.58 9.43
C SER A 198 20.53 40.07 9.26
N GLY A 199 21.17 39.82 8.13
CA GLY A 199 22.48 40.29 7.70
C GLY A 199 22.37 41.12 6.42
#